data_00b959d2a63a029d498667553f3f5318
#
_entry.id   00b959d2a63a029d498667553f3f5318
#
_cell.length_a   1.000
_cell.length_b   1.000
_cell.length_c   1.000
_cell.angle_alpha   90.00
_cell.angle_beta   90.00
_cell.angle_gamma   90.00
#
_symmetry.space_group_name_H-M   'P 1'
#
loop_
_entity.id
_entity.type
_entity.pdbx_description
1 polymer ?
#
loop_
_entity_poly.entity_id
_entity_poly.type
_entity_poly.pdbx_seq_one_letter_code
_entity_poly.pdbx_strand_id
1 'polypeptide(L)'
;MSRVTLIFAAALLALMAGALFYAARMPVEVEAPPQPQPAQLETVAHPAFALPDLEGNARQFTEWDGTHRLLNFWATWCAPCRREIPLLKAFQAQHGADGFQVLGIAVDYPEEVTLYAEEAAFNYPVLVGQEDAM
;
A
#
# COMPACT_ATOMS: atom_id res chain seq x y z
N MET A 1 -70.18 19.47 -13.50
CA MET A 1 -68.76 19.93 -13.42
C MET A 1 -68.50 20.86 -14.60
N SER A 2 -68.08 22.09 -14.37
CA SER A 2 -67.89 23.06 -15.44
C SER A 2 -66.61 22.67 -16.27
N ARG A 3 -66.66 23.01 -17.57
CA ARG A 3 -65.50 22.75 -18.46
C ARG A 3 -64.20 23.38 -17.89
N VAL A 4 -64.33 24.46 -17.15
CA VAL A 4 -63.24 25.16 -16.48
C VAL A 4 -62.61 24.28 -15.38
N THR A 5 -63.41 23.58 -14.57
CA THR A 5 -62.90 22.67 -13.50
C THR A 5 -62.14 21.50 -14.05
N LEU A 6 -62.57 20.96 -15.21
CA LEU A 6 -61.84 19.87 -15.88
C LEU A 6 -60.49 20.29 -16.46
N ILE A 7 -60.39 21.51 -16.99
CA ILE A 7 -59.14 22.05 -17.51
C ILE A 7 -58.14 22.29 -16.38
N PHE A 8 -58.59 22.86 -15.24
CA PHE A 8 -57.70 23.05 -14.09
C PHE A 8 -57.24 21.70 -13.50
N ALA A 9 -58.11 20.71 -13.42
CA ALA A 9 -57.74 19.36 -12.92
C ALA A 9 -56.69 18.69 -13.85
N ALA A 10 -56.90 18.80 -15.17
CA ALA A 10 -55.95 18.23 -16.14
C ALA A 10 -54.59 18.95 -16.11
N ALA A 11 -54.56 20.29 -15.96
CA ALA A 11 -53.32 21.06 -15.83
C ALA A 11 -52.55 20.71 -14.54
N LEU A 12 -53.25 20.49 -13.43
CA LEU A 12 -52.67 20.10 -12.15
C LEU A 12 -52.06 18.70 -12.22
N LEU A 13 -52.75 17.74 -12.85
CA LEU A 13 -52.24 16.40 -13.08
C LEU A 13 -51.00 16.39 -13.98
N ALA A 14 -50.96 17.22 -15.04
CA ALA A 14 -49.81 17.35 -15.91
C ALA A 14 -48.60 17.93 -15.18
N LEU A 15 -48.80 18.94 -14.32
CA LEU A 15 -47.73 19.50 -13.51
C LEU A 15 -47.19 18.48 -12.49
N MET A 16 -48.07 17.73 -11.83
CA MET A 16 -47.66 16.68 -10.90
C MET A 16 -46.88 15.56 -11.59
N ALA A 17 -47.33 15.11 -12.76
CA ALA A 17 -46.65 14.10 -13.56
C ALA A 17 -45.26 14.63 -14.05
N GLY A 18 -45.18 15.89 -14.47
CA GLY A 18 -43.93 16.54 -14.87
C GLY A 18 -42.95 16.65 -13.71
N ALA A 19 -43.43 17.04 -12.52
CA ALA A 19 -42.57 17.12 -11.33
C ALA A 19 -42.08 15.75 -10.87
N LEU A 20 -42.92 14.72 -10.89
CA LEU A 20 -42.52 13.33 -10.59
C LEU A 20 -41.48 12.80 -11.59
N PHE A 21 -41.68 13.05 -12.88
CA PHE A 21 -40.75 12.66 -13.94
C PHE A 21 -39.44 13.39 -13.79
N TYR A 22 -39.42 14.68 -13.47
CA TYR A 22 -38.22 15.45 -13.23
C TYR A 22 -37.48 14.94 -12.01
N ALA A 23 -38.17 14.69 -10.89
CA ALA A 23 -37.57 14.13 -9.68
C ALA A 23 -36.98 12.72 -9.91
N ALA A 24 -37.64 11.88 -10.71
CA ALA A 24 -37.16 10.55 -11.07
C ALA A 24 -35.94 10.57 -12.04
N ARG A 25 -35.72 11.69 -12.73
CA ARG A 25 -34.60 11.89 -13.64
C ARG A 25 -33.44 12.70 -13.04
N MET A 26 -33.61 13.26 -11.83
CA MET A 26 -32.48 13.90 -11.15
C MET A 26 -31.40 12.84 -10.93
N PRO A 27 -30.17 13.05 -11.46
CA PRO A 27 -29.06 12.19 -11.11
C PRO A 27 -28.90 12.29 -9.58
N VAL A 28 -28.96 11.15 -8.92
CA VAL A 28 -28.51 11.07 -7.53
C VAL A 28 -27.04 11.43 -7.59
N GLU A 29 -26.73 12.63 -7.13
CA GLU A 29 -25.35 13.05 -6.92
C GLU A 29 -24.80 12.15 -5.82
N VAL A 30 -24.21 11.02 -6.26
CA VAL A 30 -23.49 10.12 -5.36
C VAL A 30 -22.28 10.94 -4.94
N GLU A 31 -22.37 11.52 -3.75
CA GLU A 31 -21.22 12.16 -3.11
C GLU A 31 -20.07 11.15 -3.16
N ALA A 32 -19.09 11.44 -3.99
CA ALA A 32 -17.92 10.59 -4.13
C ALA A 32 -17.33 10.37 -2.72
N PRO A 33 -16.99 9.14 -2.35
CA PRO A 33 -16.37 8.91 -1.05
C PRO A 33 -15.19 9.87 -0.89
N PRO A 34 -14.99 10.46 0.30
CA PRO A 34 -13.92 11.43 0.53
C PRO A 34 -12.62 10.81 0.01
N GLN A 35 -12.03 11.49 -0.96
CA GLN A 35 -10.73 11.05 -1.50
C GLN A 35 -9.78 11.00 -0.31
N PRO A 36 -9.03 9.90 -0.15
CA PRO A 36 -8.02 9.85 0.89
C PRO A 36 -7.11 11.07 0.68
N GLN A 37 -7.16 12.00 1.61
CA GLN A 37 -6.21 13.10 1.63
C GLN A 37 -4.83 12.47 1.65
N PRO A 38 -3.88 12.93 0.81
CA PRO A 38 -2.52 12.46 0.91
C PRO A 38 -2.12 12.61 2.38
N ALA A 39 -1.90 11.49 3.05
CA ALA A 39 -1.40 11.50 4.41
C ALA A 39 -0.17 12.40 4.37
N GLN A 40 -0.18 13.50 5.13
CA GLN A 40 1.03 14.25 5.36
C GLN A 40 1.95 13.25 6.04
N LEU A 41 2.90 12.70 5.27
CA LEU A 41 3.96 11.87 5.81
C LEU A 41 4.76 12.80 6.74
N GLU A 42 4.34 12.85 8.00
CA GLU A 42 5.22 13.39 9.02
C GLU A 42 6.49 12.57 8.93
N THR A 43 7.60 13.23 8.70
CA THR A 43 8.91 12.60 8.73
C THR A 43 9.15 12.15 10.18
N VAL A 44 8.63 10.98 10.53
CA VAL A 44 8.91 10.36 11.82
C VAL A 44 10.39 10.00 11.77
N ALA A 45 11.16 10.58 12.67
CA ALA A 45 12.54 10.18 12.86
C ALA A 45 12.53 8.67 13.16
N HIS A 46 12.99 7.85 12.18
CA HIS A 46 13.08 6.41 12.40
C HIS A 46 14.06 6.12 13.54
N PRO A 47 13.77 5.13 14.37
CA PRO A 47 14.69 4.75 15.43
C PRO A 47 16.03 4.32 14.83
N ALA A 48 17.11 4.78 15.41
CA ALA A 48 18.43 4.28 15.08
C ALA A 48 18.53 2.84 15.62
N PHE A 49 18.60 1.86 14.74
CA PHE A 49 18.85 0.47 15.10
C PHE A 49 19.95 -0.11 14.21
N ALA A 50 20.59 -1.15 14.69
CA ALA A 50 21.57 -1.90 13.94
C ALA A 50 21.19 -3.38 14.01
N LEU A 51 21.30 -4.05 12.85
CA LEU A 51 21.13 -5.49 12.73
C LEU A 51 22.34 -6.09 12.03
N PRO A 52 22.76 -7.31 12.34
CA PRO A 52 23.82 -7.98 11.61
C PRO A 52 23.39 -8.30 10.17
N ASP A 53 24.33 -8.20 9.24
CA ASP A 53 24.18 -8.75 7.90
C ASP A 53 24.47 -10.27 7.88
N LEU A 54 24.50 -10.88 6.70
CA LEU A 54 24.75 -12.31 6.54
C LEU A 54 26.16 -12.73 7.00
N GLU A 55 27.13 -11.81 7.00
CA GLU A 55 28.48 -12.01 7.47
C GLU A 55 28.64 -11.71 8.98
N GLY A 56 27.58 -11.28 9.64
CA GLY A 56 27.56 -10.92 11.06
C GLY A 56 28.04 -9.51 11.37
N ASN A 57 28.26 -8.66 10.37
CA ASN A 57 28.65 -7.27 10.58
C ASN A 57 27.43 -6.43 10.95
N ALA A 58 27.54 -5.62 12.02
CA ALA A 58 26.48 -4.72 12.41
C ALA A 58 26.26 -3.63 11.36
N ARG A 59 25.08 -3.58 10.75
CA ARG A 59 24.69 -2.58 9.76
C ARG A 59 23.71 -1.60 10.39
N GLN A 60 24.01 -0.33 10.27
CA GLN A 60 23.16 0.74 10.79
C GLN A 60 22.06 1.07 9.79
N PHE A 61 20.83 1.19 10.24
CA PHE A 61 19.71 1.56 9.35
C PHE A 61 19.90 2.92 8.67
N THR A 62 20.68 3.79 9.27
CA THR A 62 21.07 5.10 8.73
C THR A 62 22.00 5.03 7.52
N GLU A 63 22.60 3.86 7.23
CA GLU A 63 23.46 3.70 6.03
C GLU A 63 22.66 3.93 4.73
N TRP A 64 21.36 3.77 4.76
CA TRP A 64 20.44 3.97 3.64
C TRP A 64 19.66 5.28 3.72
N ASP A 65 20.10 6.26 4.51
CA ASP A 65 19.48 7.58 4.56
C ASP A 65 19.58 8.26 3.20
N GLY A 66 18.53 9.00 2.83
CA GLY A 66 18.43 9.62 1.52
C GLY A 66 17.89 8.73 0.41
N THR A 67 17.61 7.44 0.69
CA THR A 67 16.92 6.54 -0.25
C THR A 67 15.48 6.27 0.19
N HIS A 68 14.63 5.89 -0.78
CA HIS A 68 13.30 5.35 -0.50
C HIS A 68 13.44 3.88 -0.11
N ARG A 69 13.26 3.57 1.17
CA ARG A 69 13.48 2.22 1.71
C ARG A 69 12.20 1.39 1.68
N LEU A 70 12.29 0.20 1.09
CA LEU A 70 11.26 -0.83 1.14
C LEU A 70 11.74 -1.92 2.10
N LEU A 71 11.13 -2.02 3.27
CA LEU A 71 11.43 -3.04 4.25
C LEU A 71 10.58 -4.29 3.99
N ASN A 72 11.22 -5.44 3.85
CA ASN A 72 10.57 -6.73 3.74
C ASN A 72 10.96 -7.62 4.93
N PHE A 73 10.00 -7.87 5.80
CA PHE A 73 10.17 -8.82 6.90
C PHE A 73 9.80 -10.22 6.41
N TRP A 74 10.71 -11.18 6.58
CA TRP A 74 10.54 -12.52 6.05
C TRP A 74 11.22 -13.58 6.93
N ALA A 75 10.92 -14.86 6.68
CA ALA A 75 11.59 -15.99 7.31
C ALA A 75 11.71 -17.15 6.32
N THR A 76 12.64 -18.07 6.55
CA THR A 76 12.87 -19.25 5.69
C THR A 76 11.67 -20.18 5.67
N TRP A 77 10.95 -20.31 6.76
CA TRP A 77 9.73 -21.10 6.91
C TRP A 77 8.47 -20.40 6.36
N CYS A 78 8.53 -19.09 6.04
CA CYS A 78 7.40 -18.32 5.54
C CYS A 78 7.23 -18.51 4.03
N ALA A 79 6.48 -19.50 3.60
CA ALA A 79 6.27 -19.80 2.18
C ALA A 79 5.68 -18.62 1.37
N PRO A 80 4.69 -17.83 1.85
CA PRO A 80 4.25 -16.65 1.12
C PRO A 80 5.36 -15.60 0.99
N CYS A 81 6.15 -15.34 2.05
CA CYS A 81 7.24 -14.36 2.01
C CYS A 81 8.30 -14.74 0.95
N ARG A 82 8.66 -16.02 0.87
CA ARG A 82 9.62 -16.51 -0.13
C ARG A 82 9.15 -16.30 -1.57
N ARG A 83 7.84 -16.35 -1.84
CA ARG A 83 7.28 -16.10 -3.16
C ARG A 83 7.39 -14.63 -3.59
N GLU A 84 7.53 -13.70 -2.65
CA GLU A 84 7.69 -12.27 -2.93
C GLU A 84 9.14 -11.89 -3.25
N ILE A 85 10.12 -12.68 -2.79
CA ILE A 85 11.55 -12.39 -2.99
C ILE A 85 11.92 -12.16 -4.46
N PRO A 86 11.48 -12.98 -5.45
CA PRO A 86 11.77 -12.71 -6.85
C PRO A 86 11.22 -11.37 -7.35
N LEU A 87 10.06 -10.94 -6.86
CA LEU A 87 9.45 -9.65 -7.22
C LEU A 87 10.26 -8.50 -6.63
N LEU A 88 10.72 -8.63 -5.39
CA LEU A 88 11.56 -7.64 -4.73
C LEU A 88 12.94 -7.52 -5.40
N LYS A 89 13.51 -8.64 -5.84
CA LYS A 89 14.75 -8.65 -6.64
C LYS A 89 14.57 -7.91 -7.97
N ALA A 90 13.46 -8.16 -8.66
CA ALA A 90 13.13 -7.47 -9.89
C ALA A 90 12.92 -5.96 -9.66
N PHE A 91 12.21 -5.59 -8.59
CA PHE A 91 12.01 -4.20 -8.18
C PHE A 91 13.34 -3.51 -7.89
N GLN A 92 14.23 -4.13 -7.10
CA GLN A 92 15.55 -3.58 -6.80
C GLN A 92 16.38 -3.37 -8.06
N ALA A 93 16.38 -4.36 -8.98
CA ALA A 93 17.10 -4.26 -10.23
C ALA A 93 16.59 -3.12 -11.12
N GLN A 94 15.27 -2.87 -11.10
CA GLN A 94 14.63 -1.87 -11.94
C GLN A 94 14.73 -0.46 -11.36
N HIS A 95 14.59 -0.30 -10.04
CA HIS A 95 14.42 0.99 -9.39
C HIS A 95 15.55 1.39 -8.45
N GLY A 96 16.56 0.54 -8.26
CA GLY A 96 17.72 0.87 -7.41
C GLY A 96 18.43 2.14 -7.84
N ALA A 97 18.58 2.35 -9.17
CA ALA A 97 19.19 3.56 -9.71
C ALA A 97 18.32 4.83 -9.52
N ASP A 98 17.03 4.66 -9.30
CA ASP A 98 16.06 5.75 -9.07
C ASP A 98 16.00 6.17 -7.59
N GLY A 99 16.89 5.65 -6.75
CA GLY A 99 16.96 5.96 -5.33
C GLY A 99 16.07 5.10 -4.43
N PHE A 100 15.59 3.94 -4.92
CA PHE A 100 14.91 2.94 -4.10
C PHE A 100 15.89 1.88 -3.59
N GLN A 101 15.71 1.48 -2.34
CA GLN A 101 16.50 0.42 -1.71
C GLN A 101 15.58 -0.58 -1.01
N VAL A 102 15.63 -1.83 -1.45
CA VAL A 102 15.00 -2.93 -0.73
C VAL A 102 15.93 -3.39 0.39
N LEU A 103 15.38 -3.61 1.58
CA LEU A 103 16.07 -4.18 2.72
C LEU A 103 15.28 -5.39 3.21
N GLY A 104 15.86 -6.58 3.13
CA GLY A 104 15.28 -7.80 3.69
C GLY A 104 15.65 -7.91 5.16
N ILE A 105 14.65 -8.02 6.04
CA ILE A 105 14.87 -8.28 7.47
C ILE A 105 14.37 -9.70 7.74
N ALA A 106 15.30 -10.62 7.93
CA ALA A 106 14.99 -12.00 8.22
C ALA A 106 14.72 -12.16 9.72
N VAL A 107 13.54 -12.67 10.07
CA VAL A 107 13.16 -13.01 11.44
C VAL A 107 13.28 -14.52 11.61
N ASP A 108 14.53 -14.98 11.70
CA ASP A 108 14.87 -16.40 11.73
C ASP A 108 16.29 -16.61 12.26
N TYR A 109 16.70 -17.86 12.43
CA TYR A 109 18.05 -18.21 12.87
C TYR A 109 19.09 -17.87 11.78
N PRO A 110 20.23 -17.26 12.17
CA PRO A 110 21.24 -16.81 11.21
C PRO A 110 21.72 -17.91 10.25
N GLU A 111 21.86 -19.14 10.74
CA GLU A 111 22.32 -20.29 9.95
C GLU A 111 21.33 -20.62 8.83
N GLU A 112 20.02 -20.64 9.15
CA GLU A 112 18.97 -20.92 8.19
C GLU A 112 18.87 -19.80 7.14
N VAL A 113 19.00 -18.55 7.58
CA VAL A 113 18.98 -17.39 6.70
C VAL A 113 20.15 -17.43 5.72
N THR A 114 21.35 -17.72 6.21
CA THR A 114 22.56 -17.80 5.38
C THR A 114 22.45 -18.88 4.31
N LEU A 115 22.00 -20.08 4.69
CA LEU A 115 21.78 -21.19 3.75
C LEU A 115 20.76 -20.82 2.66
N TYR A 116 19.65 -20.22 3.07
CA TYR A 116 18.64 -19.79 2.11
C TYR A 116 19.13 -18.64 1.22
N ALA A 117 19.92 -17.72 1.74
CA ALA A 117 20.43 -16.58 1.00
C ALA A 117 21.38 -17.00 -0.14
N GLU A 118 22.15 -18.07 0.04
CA GLU A 118 22.99 -18.67 -1.01
C GLU A 118 22.13 -19.14 -2.21
N GLU A 119 21.02 -19.81 -1.93
CA GLU A 119 20.08 -20.28 -2.96
C GLU A 119 19.32 -19.13 -3.61
N ALA A 120 18.79 -18.20 -2.80
CA ALA A 120 17.96 -17.09 -3.27
C ALA A 120 18.75 -16.04 -4.07
N ALA A 121 20.06 -15.94 -3.84
CA ALA A 121 20.97 -14.99 -4.51
C ALA A 121 20.38 -13.58 -4.50
N PHE A 122 20.20 -13.00 -3.31
CA PHE A 122 19.65 -11.65 -3.14
C PHE A 122 20.53 -10.60 -3.84
N ASN A 123 19.89 -9.62 -4.49
CA ASN A 123 20.55 -8.46 -5.08
C ASN A 123 20.32 -7.19 -4.26
N TYR A 124 19.93 -7.34 -3.01
CA TYR A 124 19.72 -6.27 -2.03
C TYR A 124 20.19 -6.75 -0.64
N PRO A 125 20.48 -5.84 0.29
CA PRO A 125 20.94 -6.17 1.63
C PRO A 125 19.92 -7.03 2.39
N VAL A 126 20.41 -8.06 3.05
CA VAL A 126 19.66 -8.89 3.99
C VAL A 126 20.26 -8.70 5.38
N LEU A 127 19.42 -8.35 6.32
CA LEU A 127 19.74 -8.19 7.73
C LEU A 127 19.05 -9.30 8.51
N VAL A 128 19.72 -9.79 9.54
CA VAL A 128 19.19 -10.86 10.39
C VAL A 128 18.71 -10.22 11.69
N GLY A 129 17.39 -10.20 11.86
CA GLY A 129 16.74 -9.76 13.06
C GLY A 129 16.13 -10.97 13.75
N GLN A 130 16.71 -11.40 14.87
CA GLN A 130 16.07 -12.38 15.75
C GLN A 130 14.87 -11.72 16.46
N GLU A 131 14.52 -12.16 17.67
CA GLU A 131 13.44 -11.56 18.45
C GLU A 131 13.60 -10.03 18.68
N ASP A 132 14.82 -9.49 18.52
CA ASP A 132 15.13 -8.07 18.66
C ASP A 132 14.64 -7.21 17.48
N ALA A 133 14.15 -7.81 16.39
CA ALA A 133 13.65 -7.09 15.20
C ALA A 133 12.12 -6.89 15.22
N MET A 134 11.43 -7.39 16.22
CA MET A 134 10.00 -7.20 16.44
C MET A 134 9.76 -6.24 17.60
#